data_92c6b6d68ed36e4137f0d5f00f272a0e
#
_entry.id   92c6b6d68ed36e4137f0d5f00f272a0e
#
_cell.length_a   1.000
_cell.length_b   1.000
_cell.length_c   1.000
_cell.angle_alpha   90.00
_cell.angle_beta   90.00
_cell.angle_gamma   90.00
#
_symmetry.space_group_name_H-M   'P 1'
#
loop_
_entity.id
_entity.type
_entity.pdbx_description
1 polymer ?
#
loop_
_entity_poly.entity_id
_entity_poly.type
_entity_poly.pdbx_seq_one_letter_code
_entity_poly.pdbx_strand_id
1 'polypeptide(L)'
;TNANVYVIVNEGEVFQIDSGLKSSFNAIRKFYSENSLRPNYVLITHAHVDHIGALAEVYRYYKPKIFAHGLDLKVIRGEERMPNRSFLMRLFGAFIKAEPVREADEIINKNFKNIEVIETPGHTPGSVSYLYNDGKERYLFVGDAAFERKGKLFVNRTFSLDLKTAEESLNKIIGLKPVTILPGHGNPVKLEQ
;
A
#
# COMPACT_ATOMS: atom_id res chain seq x y z
N THR A 1 -12.35 -6.32 -5.91
CA THR A 1 -11.48 -7.23 -5.12
C THR A 1 -10.89 -6.46 -3.96
N ASN A 2 -10.83 -7.04 -2.75
CA ASN A 2 -10.14 -6.43 -1.62
C ASN A 2 -8.63 -6.48 -1.86
N ALA A 3 -7.93 -5.39 -1.54
CA ALA A 3 -6.48 -5.41 -1.48
C ALA A 3 -6.00 -6.20 -0.25
N ASN A 4 -4.82 -6.78 -0.34
CA ASN A 4 -4.13 -7.39 0.79
C ASN A 4 -3.72 -6.32 1.81
N VAL A 5 -3.87 -6.64 3.09
CA VAL A 5 -3.34 -5.85 4.20
C VAL A 5 -2.29 -6.70 4.89
N TYR A 6 -1.10 -6.14 5.10
CA TYR A 6 -0.01 -6.87 5.74
C TYR A 6 0.35 -6.25 7.08
N VAL A 7 0.94 -7.06 7.95
CA VAL A 7 1.42 -6.60 9.26
C VAL A 7 2.86 -7.05 9.45
N ILE A 8 3.72 -6.11 9.81
CA ILE A 8 5.12 -6.35 10.18
C ILE A 8 5.23 -6.12 11.69
N VAL A 9 5.82 -7.08 12.41
CA VAL A 9 6.22 -6.90 13.80
C VAL A 9 7.74 -6.82 13.82
N ASN A 10 8.27 -5.64 14.13
CA ASN A 10 9.69 -5.34 14.08
C ASN A 10 10.14 -4.67 15.38
N GLU A 11 10.93 -5.36 16.18
CA GLU A 11 11.51 -4.85 17.44
C GLU A 11 10.49 -4.24 18.42
N GLY A 12 9.31 -4.83 18.53
CA GLY A 12 8.24 -4.36 19.41
C GLY A 12 7.35 -3.28 18.81
N GLU A 13 7.64 -2.78 17.62
CA GLU A 13 6.77 -1.91 16.85
C GLU A 13 5.97 -2.70 15.82
N VAL A 14 4.74 -2.30 15.60
CA VAL A 14 3.80 -2.94 14.68
C VAL A 14 3.47 -1.98 13.54
N PHE A 15 3.79 -2.39 12.32
CA PHE A 15 3.51 -1.66 11.09
C PHE A 15 2.42 -2.39 10.30
N GLN A 16 1.38 -1.67 9.95
CA GLN A 16 0.37 -2.14 9.00
C GLN A 16 0.66 -1.53 7.63
N ILE A 17 0.63 -2.36 6.58
CA ILE A 17 0.72 -1.91 5.19
C ILE A 17 -0.68 -1.92 4.60
N ASP A 18 -1.14 -0.76 4.16
CA ASP A 18 -2.48 -0.46 3.65
C ASP A 18 -3.62 -0.78 4.65
N SER A 19 -4.86 -0.58 4.26
CA SER A 19 -6.02 -0.78 5.13
C SER A 19 -7.20 -1.50 4.46
N GLY A 20 -7.08 -1.87 3.19
CA GLY A 20 -8.16 -2.52 2.46
C GLY A 20 -9.37 -1.61 2.22
N LEU A 21 -10.49 -2.20 1.82
CA LEU A 21 -11.78 -1.53 1.74
C LEU A 21 -12.33 -1.22 3.13
N LYS A 22 -13.29 -0.32 3.23
CA LYS A 22 -14.00 -0.01 4.49
C LYS A 22 -14.52 -1.25 5.22
N SER A 23 -15.02 -2.24 4.48
CA SER A 23 -15.48 -3.54 5.02
C SER A 23 -14.37 -4.37 5.66
N SER A 24 -13.09 -4.10 5.35
CA SER A 24 -11.94 -4.84 5.90
C SER A 24 -11.68 -4.52 7.37
N PHE A 25 -12.21 -3.41 7.91
CA PHE A 25 -11.94 -2.98 9.29
C PHE A 25 -12.23 -4.05 10.34
N ASN A 26 -13.35 -4.77 10.21
CA ASN A 26 -13.71 -5.82 11.18
C ASN A 26 -12.69 -6.97 11.15
N ALA A 27 -12.19 -7.36 9.99
CA ALA A 27 -11.15 -8.39 9.85
C ALA A 27 -9.81 -7.92 10.44
N ILE A 28 -9.42 -6.66 10.16
CA ILE A 28 -8.22 -6.03 10.74
C ILE A 28 -8.31 -6.00 12.26
N ARG A 29 -9.44 -5.55 12.81
CA ARG A 29 -9.67 -5.49 14.26
C ARG A 29 -9.62 -6.88 14.90
N LYS A 30 -10.23 -7.88 14.26
CA LYS A 30 -10.21 -9.27 14.73
C LYS A 30 -8.77 -9.78 14.77
N PHE A 31 -8.00 -9.61 13.69
CA PHE A 31 -6.60 -10.02 13.61
C PHE A 31 -5.77 -9.42 14.76
N TYR A 32 -5.87 -8.12 15.00
CA TYR A 32 -5.12 -7.46 16.08
C TYR A 32 -5.52 -7.95 17.47
N SER A 33 -6.83 -8.18 17.69
CA SER A 33 -7.33 -8.69 18.96
C SER A 33 -6.85 -10.12 19.23
N GLU A 34 -6.90 -11.01 18.23
CA GLU A 34 -6.51 -12.42 18.36
C GLU A 34 -4.99 -12.59 18.56
N ASN A 35 -4.19 -11.65 18.05
CA ASN A 35 -2.74 -11.68 18.18
C ASN A 35 -2.20 -10.78 19.32
N SER A 36 -3.07 -10.15 20.09
CA SER A 36 -2.68 -9.17 21.13
C SER A 36 -1.76 -8.06 20.61
N LEU A 37 -1.99 -7.62 19.37
CA LEU A 37 -1.23 -6.58 18.69
C LEU A 37 -2.02 -5.28 18.57
N ARG A 38 -1.29 -4.19 18.34
CA ARG A 38 -1.85 -2.88 18.01
C ARG A 38 -0.93 -2.15 17.05
N PRO A 39 -1.42 -1.56 15.96
CA PRO A 39 -0.57 -0.86 15.02
C PRO A 39 -0.01 0.44 15.64
N ASN A 40 1.32 0.58 15.62
CA ASN A 40 1.99 1.84 15.92
C ASN A 40 1.99 2.75 14.68
N TYR A 41 2.14 2.12 13.50
CA TYR A 41 2.23 2.79 12.22
C TYR A 41 1.31 2.15 11.19
N VAL A 42 0.77 2.98 10.29
CA VAL A 42 0.16 2.53 9.02
C VAL A 42 0.92 3.17 7.88
N LEU A 43 1.50 2.34 7.03
CA LEU A 43 2.26 2.74 5.85
C LEU A 43 1.39 2.47 4.62
N ILE A 44 1.04 3.53 3.88
CA ILE A 44 0.16 3.43 2.71
C ILE A 44 1.01 3.35 1.46
N THR A 45 0.75 2.32 0.63
CA THR A 45 1.44 2.16 -0.65
C THR A 45 0.96 3.18 -1.68
N HIS A 46 -0.34 3.44 -1.74
CA HIS A 46 -0.97 4.44 -2.60
C HIS A 46 -2.43 4.71 -2.18
N ALA A 47 -3.05 5.75 -2.73
CA ALA A 47 -4.33 6.27 -2.23
C ALA A 47 -5.58 5.74 -2.96
N HIS A 48 -5.57 4.53 -3.58
CA HIS A 48 -6.81 3.94 -4.08
C HIS A 48 -7.71 3.44 -2.93
N VAL A 49 -9.01 3.46 -3.18
CA VAL A 49 -10.03 3.21 -2.15
C VAL A 49 -9.96 1.81 -1.53
N ASP A 50 -9.49 0.83 -2.25
CA ASP A 50 -9.29 -0.54 -1.76
C ASP A 50 -7.99 -0.72 -0.95
N HIS A 51 -7.16 0.32 -0.86
CA HIS A 51 -5.97 0.39 -0.01
C HIS A 51 -6.17 1.31 1.20
N ILE A 52 -6.99 2.35 1.09
CA ILE A 52 -7.22 3.33 2.17
C ILE A 52 -8.65 3.33 2.72
N GLY A 53 -9.51 2.42 2.27
CA GLY A 53 -10.94 2.45 2.59
C GLY A 53 -11.27 2.31 4.07
N ALA A 54 -10.53 1.48 4.83
CA ALA A 54 -10.70 1.34 6.27
C ALA A 54 -9.75 2.22 7.10
N LEU A 55 -8.96 3.10 6.45
CA LEU A 55 -7.92 3.89 7.13
C LEU A 55 -8.50 4.79 8.24
N ALA A 56 -9.62 5.43 7.98
CA ALA A 56 -10.28 6.30 8.95
C ALA A 56 -10.79 5.53 10.19
N GLU A 57 -11.33 4.31 9.99
CA GLU A 57 -11.73 3.43 11.08
C GLU A 57 -10.52 2.96 11.89
N VAL A 58 -9.44 2.55 11.22
CA VAL A 58 -8.18 2.16 11.86
C VAL A 58 -7.62 3.32 12.68
N TYR A 59 -7.59 4.53 12.10
CA TYR A 59 -7.14 5.72 12.81
C TYR A 59 -8.02 6.05 14.03
N ARG A 60 -9.33 6.04 13.89
CA ARG A 60 -10.24 6.32 15.03
C ARG A 60 -10.08 5.34 16.19
N TYR A 61 -9.89 4.07 15.88
CA TYR A 61 -9.85 3.01 16.88
C TYR A 61 -8.47 2.86 17.53
N TYR A 62 -7.40 2.89 16.74
CA TYR A 62 -6.03 2.59 17.21
C TYR A 62 -5.15 3.83 17.39
N LYS A 63 -5.44 4.94 16.70
CA LYS A 63 -4.61 6.16 16.68
C LYS A 63 -3.15 5.92 16.28
N PRO A 64 -2.87 5.13 15.24
CA PRO A 64 -1.50 4.95 14.76
C PRO A 64 -0.99 6.23 14.10
N LYS A 65 0.33 6.34 13.93
CA LYS A 65 0.91 7.30 12.99
C LYS A 65 0.72 6.77 11.57
N ILE A 66 0.25 7.60 10.65
CA ILE A 66 -0.04 7.23 9.27
C ILE A 66 0.93 7.95 8.35
N PHE A 67 1.50 7.20 7.41
CA PHE A 67 2.44 7.74 6.43
C PHE A 67 2.09 7.30 5.02
N ALA A 68 2.21 8.24 4.07
CA ALA A 68 2.05 8.02 2.65
C ALA A 68 2.95 8.98 1.86
N HIS A 69 3.16 8.73 0.58
CA HIS A 69 3.88 9.67 -0.29
C HIS A 69 3.11 10.98 -0.50
N GLY A 70 3.79 12.11 -0.53
CA GLY A 70 3.23 13.46 -0.59
C GLY A 70 2.23 13.68 -1.73
N LEU A 71 2.46 13.07 -2.90
CA LEU A 71 1.55 13.17 -4.04
C LEU A 71 0.19 12.48 -3.79
N ASP A 72 0.16 11.44 -2.97
CA ASP A 72 -1.06 10.72 -2.61
C ASP A 72 -1.69 11.26 -1.31
N LEU A 73 -0.94 11.99 -0.46
CA LEU A 73 -1.43 12.58 0.78
C LEU A 73 -2.64 13.49 0.59
N LYS A 74 -2.64 14.30 -0.47
CA LYS A 74 -3.76 15.21 -0.75
C LYS A 74 -5.07 14.46 -0.97
N VAL A 75 -5.00 13.28 -1.59
CA VAL A 75 -6.16 12.40 -1.76
C VAL A 75 -6.59 11.80 -0.42
N ILE A 76 -5.64 11.29 0.37
CA ILE A 76 -5.90 10.72 1.70
C ILE A 76 -6.51 11.76 2.65
N ARG A 77 -6.05 13.00 2.59
CA ARG A 77 -6.57 14.12 3.40
C ARG A 77 -7.88 14.69 2.88
N GLY A 78 -8.35 14.23 1.69
CA GLY A 78 -9.57 14.70 1.05
C GLY A 78 -9.46 16.09 0.39
N GLU A 79 -8.25 16.58 0.18
CA GLU A 79 -7.95 17.86 -0.46
C GLU A 79 -8.07 17.77 -1.99
N GLU A 80 -7.75 16.62 -2.55
CA GLU A 80 -7.86 16.33 -3.99
C GLU A 80 -8.58 14.99 -4.22
N ARG A 81 -9.02 14.78 -5.47
CA ARG A 81 -9.57 13.49 -5.90
C ARG A 81 -8.48 12.68 -6.57
N MET A 82 -8.53 11.35 -6.41
CA MET A 82 -7.65 10.45 -7.16
C MET A 82 -7.85 10.69 -8.67
N PRO A 83 -6.79 10.98 -9.42
CA PRO A 83 -6.86 11.08 -10.85
C PRO A 83 -7.28 9.74 -11.47
N ASN A 84 -8.16 9.77 -12.45
CA ASN A 84 -8.63 8.60 -13.18
C ASN A 84 -8.35 8.77 -14.68
N ARG A 85 -7.77 7.74 -15.29
CA ARG A 85 -7.44 7.71 -16.72
C ARG A 85 -8.68 7.62 -17.60
N SER A 86 -9.74 6.95 -17.13
CA SER A 86 -10.98 6.74 -17.88
C SER A 86 -12.08 7.73 -17.48
N PHE A 87 -12.72 8.36 -18.48
CA PHE A 87 -13.89 9.22 -18.28
C PHE A 87 -15.04 8.47 -17.58
N LEU A 88 -15.28 7.22 -17.96
CA LEU A 88 -16.29 6.36 -17.32
C LEU A 88 -15.96 6.10 -15.85
N MET A 89 -14.69 5.84 -15.50
CA MET A 89 -14.28 5.67 -14.11
C MET A 89 -14.39 6.98 -13.31
N ARG A 90 -14.25 8.14 -13.95
CA ARG A 90 -14.53 9.45 -13.31
C ARG A 90 -16.00 9.61 -12.95
N LEU A 91 -16.91 9.12 -13.80
CA LEU A 91 -18.36 9.15 -13.56
C LEU A 91 -18.79 8.16 -12.47
N PHE A 92 -18.32 6.91 -12.54
CA PHE A 92 -18.70 5.84 -11.57
C PHE A 92 -17.87 5.89 -10.29
N GLY A 93 -16.59 6.24 -10.35
CA GLY A 93 -15.69 6.38 -9.18
C GLY A 93 -16.03 7.57 -8.27
N ALA A 94 -16.88 8.51 -8.74
CA ALA A 94 -17.33 9.64 -7.93
C ALA A 94 -18.13 9.21 -6.67
N PHE A 95 -18.67 8.00 -6.67
CA PHE A 95 -19.50 7.48 -5.56
C PHE A 95 -18.72 6.63 -4.57
N ILE A 96 -17.50 6.16 -4.93
CA ILE A 96 -16.68 5.32 -4.06
C ILE A 96 -15.52 6.18 -3.54
N LYS A 97 -15.67 6.69 -2.31
CA LYS A 97 -14.64 7.51 -1.65
C LYS A 97 -14.26 6.88 -0.33
N ALA A 98 -12.96 6.90 -0.03
CA ALA A 98 -12.50 6.70 1.33
C ALA A 98 -12.83 7.95 2.17
N GLU A 99 -13.04 7.74 3.45
CA GLU A 99 -13.20 8.83 4.41
C GLU A 99 -11.83 9.50 4.63
N PRO A 100 -11.72 10.83 4.56
CA PRO A 100 -10.45 11.53 4.70
C PRO A 100 -9.78 11.32 6.06
N VAL A 101 -8.45 11.22 6.05
CA VAL A 101 -7.62 11.21 7.26
C VAL A 101 -6.56 12.31 7.13
N ARG A 102 -6.78 13.42 7.85
CA ARG A 102 -5.94 14.62 7.77
C ARG A 102 -4.62 14.48 8.50
N GLU A 103 -4.54 13.53 9.42
CA GLU A 103 -3.39 13.27 10.28
C GLU A 103 -2.31 12.40 9.61
N ALA A 104 -2.52 12.00 8.34
CA ALA A 104 -1.50 11.31 7.57
C ALA A 104 -0.34 12.26 7.19
N ASP A 105 0.90 11.78 7.32
CA ASP A 105 2.13 12.53 7.07
C ASP A 105 2.93 11.97 5.89
N GLU A 106 3.92 12.76 5.42
CA GLU A 106 4.86 12.38 4.35
C GLU A 106 5.77 11.23 4.78
N ILE A 107 5.88 10.22 3.92
CA ILE A 107 6.72 9.03 4.14
C ILE A 107 8.18 9.25 3.70
N ILE A 108 8.40 10.06 2.65
CA ILE A 108 9.75 10.30 2.12
C ILE A 108 10.59 10.96 3.20
N ASN A 109 11.83 10.49 3.35
CA ASN A 109 12.76 10.87 4.43
C ASN A 109 12.38 10.35 5.84
N LYS A 110 11.38 9.49 5.99
CA LYS A 110 11.19 8.75 7.25
C LYS A 110 12.11 7.55 7.29
N ASN A 111 12.75 7.38 8.43
CA ASN A 111 13.61 6.24 8.72
C ASN A 111 12.91 5.31 9.70
N PHE A 112 12.66 4.08 9.26
CA PHE A 112 12.23 2.99 10.11
C PHE A 112 13.31 1.91 10.09
N LYS A 113 13.65 1.38 11.25
CA LYS A 113 14.65 0.31 11.32
C LYS A 113 14.20 -0.90 10.51
N ASN A 114 15.06 -1.40 9.65
CA ASN A 114 14.82 -2.56 8.76
C ASN A 114 13.73 -2.36 7.68
N ILE A 115 13.14 -1.16 7.53
CA ILE A 115 12.16 -0.85 6.49
C ILE A 115 12.68 0.31 5.62
N GLU A 116 12.88 0.04 4.34
CA GLU A 116 13.27 1.02 3.33
C GLU A 116 12.07 1.42 2.49
N VAL A 117 11.92 2.71 2.21
CA VAL A 117 10.89 3.24 1.32
C VAL A 117 11.44 3.35 -0.09
N ILE A 118 10.79 2.72 -1.05
CA ILE A 118 11.21 2.68 -2.45
C ILE A 118 10.09 3.29 -3.30
N GLU A 119 10.38 4.40 -3.97
CA GLU A 119 9.43 4.99 -4.91
C GLU A 119 9.22 4.04 -6.10
N THR A 120 7.95 3.71 -6.36
CA THR A 120 7.50 2.83 -7.45
C THR A 120 6.29 3.44 -8.16
N PRO A 121 6.44 4.66 -8.73
CA PRO A 121 5.36 5.40 -9.36
C PRO A 121 4.84 4.71 -10.63
N GLY A 122 3.68 5.19 -11.12
CA GLY A 122 3.08 4.78 -12.38
C GLY A 122 1.67 4.22 -12.23
N HIS A 123 1.40 3.39 -11.20
CA HIS A 123 0.02 3.04 -10.85
C HIS A 123 -0.70 4.28 -10.31
N THR A 124 -0.15 4.94 -9.30
CA THR A 124 -0.39 6.34 -8.98
C THR A 124 0.93 7.13 -9.01
N PRO A 125 0.90 8.48 -9.07
CA PRO A 125 2.11 9.28 -8.99
C PRO A 125 2.88 9.10 -7.66
N GLY A 126 2.15 8.87 -6.57
CA GLY A 126 2.70 8.68 -5.22
C GLY A 126 2.84 7.22 -4.79
N SER A 127 2.78 6.26 -5.72
CA SER A 127 2.99 4.85 -5.36
C SER A 127 4.38 4.61 -4.81
N VAL A 128 4.45 3.94 -3.65
CA VAL A 128 5.67 3.49 -2.99
C VAL A 128 5.60 2.02 -2.61
N SER A 129 6.75 1.39 -2.53
CA SER A 129 6.93 0.03 -1.99
C SER A 129 7.75 0.08 -0.71
N TYR A 130 7.51 -0.86 0.19
CA TYR A 130 8.22 -0.98 1.46
C TYR A 130 9.04 -2.25 1.48
N LEU A 131 10.37 -2.12 1.55
CA LEU A 131 11.28 -3.25 1.66
C LEU A 131 11.61 -3.48 3.13
N TYR A 132 11.16 -4.60 3.66
CA TYR A 132 11.50 -5.06 5.01
C TYR A 132 12.56 -6.16 4.94
N ASN A 133 13.61 -6.01 5.76
CA ASN A 133 14.68 -6.99 5.91
C ASN A 133 14.70 -7.48 7.36
N ASP A 134 14.36 -8.74 7.61
CA ASP A 134 14.35 -9.34 8.95
C ASP A 134 15.73 -9.86 9.39
N GLY A 135 16.76 -9.65 8.57
CA GLY A 135 18.12 -10.15 8.77
C GLY A 135 18.37 -11.54 8.16
N LYS A 136 17.34 -12.24 7.69
CA LYS A 136 17.41 -13.55 7.00
C LYS A 136 16.83 -13.49 5.60
N GLU A 137 15.66 -12.90 5.48
CA GLU A 137 14.91 -12.77 4.23
C GLU A 137 14.48 -11.31 4.00
N ARG A 138 14.20 -10.99 2.75
CA ARG A 138 13.72 -9.67 2.33
C ARG A 138 12.31 -9.80 1.80
N TYR A 139 11.44 -8.91 2.24
CA TYR A 139 10.02 -8.85 1.87
C TYR A 139 9.72 -7.48 1.28
N LEU A 140 9.14 -7.43 0.08
CA LEU A 140 8.82 -6.18 -0.59
C LEU A 140 7.30 -6.05 -0.77
N PHE A 141 6.69 -5.14 -0.05
CA PHE A 141 5.28 -4.80 -0.12
C PHE A 141 5.10 -3.76 -1.22
N VAL A 142 4.55 -4.18 -2.36
CA VAL A 142 4.57 -3.36 -3.59
C VAL A 142 3.24 -2.66 -3.88
N GLY A 143 2.21 -2.88 -3.07
CA GLY A 143 0.86 -2.40 -3.41
C GLY A 143 0.49 -2.82 -4.83
N ASP A 144 0.08 -1.85 -5.64
CA ASP A 144 -0.34 -2.05 -7.03
C ASP A 144 0.73 -1.68 -8.07
N ALA A 145 1.97 -1.42 -7.63
CA ALA A 145 3.10 -1.29 -8.55
C ALA A 145 3.41 -2.62 -9.28
N ALA A 146 3.02 -3.76 -8.66
CA ALA A 146 3.01 -5.06 -9.31
C ALA A 146 1.81 -5.88 -8.84
N PHE A 147 1.09 -6.47 -9.81
CA PHE A 147 0.03 -7.46 -9.59
C PHE A 147 0.58 -8.86 -9.78
N GLU A 148 0.00 -9.83 -9.09
CA GLU A 148 0.34 -11.24 -9.29
C GLU A 148 -0.82 -11.98 -9.95
N ARG A 149 -0.48 -12.85 -10.91
CA ARG A 149 -1.40 -13.86 -11.46
C ARG A 149 -0.62 -15.09 -11.89
N LYS A 150 -0.95 -16.26 -11.34
CA LYS A 150 -0.33 -17.57 -11.65
C LYS A 150 1.20 -17.54 -11.51
N GLY A 151 1.70 -16.93 -10.44
CA GLY A 151 3.13 -16.80 -10.13
C GLY A 151 3.89 -15.76 -10.97
N LYS A 152 3.20 -14.98 -11.80
CA LYS A 152 3.82 -13.94 -12.64
C LYS A 152 3.42 -12.55 -12.18
N LEU A 153 4.41 -11.66 -12.12
CA LEU A 153 4.20 -10.25 -11.84
C LEU A 153 3.90 -9.49 -13.14
N PHE A 154 2.98 -8.54 -13.07
CA PHE A 154 2.62 -7.69 -14.21
C PHE A 154 2.08 -6.33 -13.76
N VAL A 155 2.11 -5.35 -14.66
CA VAL A 155 1.48 -4.04 -14.48
C VAL A 155 0.00 -4.12 -14.89
N ASN A 156 -0.89 -3.61 -14.06
CA ASN A 156 -2.30 -3.49 -14.42
C ASN A 156 -2.52 -2.31 -15.39
N ARG A 157 -2.61 -2.63 -16.68
CA ARG A 157 -2.72 -1.62 -17.74
C ARG A 157 -4.01 -0.80 -17.70
N THR A 158 -5.05 -1.30 -17.07
CA THR A 158 -6.35 -0.62 -16.99
C THR A 158 -6.35 0.47 -15.91
N PHE A 159 -5.71 0.19 -14.77
CA PHE A 159 -5.77 1.08 -13.60
C PHE A 159 -4.50 1.91 -13.40
N SER A 160 -3.40 1.61 -14.08
CA SER A 160 -2.18 2.44 -13.99
C SER A 160 -2.33 3.74 -14.76
N LEU A 161 -1.98 4.84 -14.12
CA LEU A 161 -2.09 6.19 -14.69
C LEU A 161 -1.02 6.46 -15.75
N ASP A 162 0.21 6.00 -15.51
CA ASP A 162 1.33 6.06 -16.45
C ASP A 162 1.92 4.67 -16.64
N LEU A 163 1.65 4.06 -17.80
CA LEU A 163 2.08 2.70 -18.10
C LEU A 163 3.60 2.57 -18.24
N LYS A 164 4.25 3.57 -18.84
CA LYS A 164 5.71 3.54 -19.03
C LYS A 164 6.41 3.54 -17.68
N THR A 165 6.06 4.50 -16.83
CA THR A 165 6.61 4.62 -15.48
C THR A 165 6.27 3.38 -14.63
N ALA A 166 5.07 2.80 -14.76
CA ALA A 166 4.69 1.58 -14.06
C ALA A 166 5.52 0.36 -14.51
N GLU A 167 5.83 0.23 -15.80
CA GLU A 167 6.70 -0.83 -16.32
C GLU A 167 8.16 -0.64 -15.85
N GLU A 168 8.66 0.60 -15.78
CA GLU A 168 9.96 0.93 -15.19
C GLU A 168 10.00 0.55 -13.69
N SER A 169 8.95 0.85 -12.94
CA SER A 169 8.81 0.47 -11.52
C SER A 169 8.76 -1.05 -11.35
N LEU A 170 8.03 -1.78 -12.20
CA LEU A 170 8.03 -3.24 -12.17
C LEU A 170 9.43 -3.83 -12.43
N ASN A 171 10.18 -3.29 -13.39
CA ASN A 171 11.55 -3.72 -13.66
C ASN A 171 12.48 -3.44 -12.46
N LYS A 172 12.33 -2.28 -11.80
CA LYS A 172 13.03 -1.96 -10.56
C LYS A 172 12.72 -2.98 -9.45
N ILE A 173 11.44 -3.32 -9.26
CA ILE A 173 10.99 -4.33 -8.29
C ILE A 173 11.64 -5.69 -8.57
N ILE A 174 11.61 -6.16 -9.82
CA ILE A 174 12.21 -7.44 -10.23
C ILE A 174 13.74 -7.43 -10.03
N GLY A 175 14.39 -6.30 -10.21
CA GLY A 175 15.83 -6.13 -10.01
C GLY A 175 16.29 -6.23 -8.55
N LEU A 176 15.38 -6.16 -7.57
CA LEU A 176 15.70 -6.22 -6.14
C LEU A 176 15.92 -7.65 -5.61
N LYS A 177 15.82 -8.68 -6.45
CA LYS A 177 16.00 -10.08 -6.04
C LYS A 177 17.39 -10.35 -5.41
N PRO A 178 17.53 -11.31 -4.47
CA PRO A 178 16.47 -12.19 -3.99
C PRO A 178 15.53 -11.48 -3.01
N VAL A 179 14.22 -11.64 -3.21
CA VAL A 179 13.19 -10.99 -2.38
C VAL A 179 11.83 -11.67 -2.55
N THR A 180 11.03 -11.70 -1.50
CA THR A 180 9.62 -12.12 -1.58
C THR A 180 8.75 -10.90 -1.83
N ILE A 181 8.07 -10.85 -2.97
CA ILE A 181 7.13 -9.80 -3.35
C ILE A 181 5.77 -10.08 -2.71
N LEU A 182 5.23 -9.07 -2.06
CA LEU A 182 3.92 -9.06 -1.39
C LEU A 182 3.03 -8.01 -2.07
N PRO A 183 2.25 -8.40 -3.10
CA PRO A 183 1.46 -7.47 -3.89
C PRO A 183 0.18 -7.03 -3.19
N GLY A 184 -0.40 -5.91 -3.58
CA GLY A 184 -1.73 -5.48 -3.17
C GLY A 184 -2.82 -6.46 -3.61
N HIS A 185 -2.65 -7.10 -4.76
CA HIS A 185 -3.57 -8.10 -5.29
C HIS A 185 -2.83 -9.35 -5.78
N GLY A 186 -3.32 -10.53 -5.37
CA GLY A 186 -2.74 -11.82 -5.69
C GLY A 186 -1.97 -12.45 -4.52
N ASN A 187 -1.12 -13.43 -4.84
CA ASN A 187 -0.36 -14.18 -3.85
C ASN A 187 1.08 -13.67 -3.77
N PRO A 188 1.78 -13.92 -2.65
CA PRO A 188 3.22 -13.69 -2.56
C PRO A 188 4.00 -14.42 -3.67
N VAL A 189 5.05 -13.77 -4.17
CA VAL A 189 5.94 -14.35 -5.20
C VAL A 189 7.38 -14.26 -4.71
N LYS A 190 8.05 -15.38 -4.57
CA LYS A 190 9.48 -15.41 -4.24
C LYS A 190 10.29 -15.27 -5.53
N LEU A 191 11.09 -14.22 -5.60
CA LEU A 191 12.08 -14.02 -6.67
C LEU A 191 13.44 -14.51 -6.15
N GLU A 192 13.92 -15.58 -6.73
CA GLU A 192 15.25 -16.14 -6.45
C GLU A 192 16.32 -15.48 -7.34
N GLN A 193 17.58 -15.79 -7.09
CA GLN A 193 18.74 -15.24 -7.85
C GLN A 193 18.64 -15.47 -9.35
#